data_f342597eedcd12a2863910353bcb0eb9
#
_entry.id   f342597eedcd12a2863910353bcb0eb9
#
_cell.length_a   1.000
_cell.length_b   1.000
_cell.length_c   1.000
_cell.angle_alpha   90.00
_cell.angle_beta   90.00
_cell.angle_gamma   90.00
#
_symmetry.space_group_name_H-M   'P 1'
#
loop_
_entity.id
_entity.type
_entity.pdbx_description
1 polymer ?
#
loop_
_entity_poly.entity_id
_entity_poly.type
_entity_poly.pdbx_seq_one_letter_code
_entity_poly.pdbx_strand_id
1 'polypeptide(L)'
;GHPLRDQRLAQTSSPKTYLFQIDSILPDGQSLLNFLNLYLRRSEVAFKIFRKNCCGLDVHKTWIYGCIGITDTNGRTEYKRARFSSFSKGLRDLAGWLAKYGCTEVCMESTGKYWIPVFNILEKSCLVTLAHPKYTKPQRGNKTDRKDAKWICDLFMCDMIKPSFIPPLDIRQLRDLMCYRMKLTNMLTSEKNRALNCLTVSNLKLDDVFSDVFGKSSRSIISYILEHPGETFDVTPFVDRRCKHPIEEIQAAVDGAISREQAAKLKECLQHMDEISAHKKNVEKEILRLAEPYSIQLSLIRTAPGISGDPMTAIAILSEIGADMSVFPSAKNLVSWAGCCPRNDQSNGKVKSTRISRAGAYLKPILVQIANAVIKSDKYPECKERYRRLKARRGHKKAIIAICRMLLTAIWNILSKLEPYSAAGYIADKLTEHSVVITKAQGLALLRKRGYIFKDDLAADSG
;
A
#
# COMPACT_ATOMS: atom_id res chain seq x y z
N GLY A 1 -37.81 37.42 5.47
CA GLY A 1 -37.49 38.59 4.67
C GLY A 1 -36.59 38.18 3.49
N HIS A 2 -37.19 38.05 2.32
CA HIS A 2 -36.51 38.13 1.01
C HIS A 2 -35.90 39.52 0.82
N PRO A 3 -34.87 39.74 -0.07
CA PRO A 3 -35.15 39.81 -1.51
C PRO A 3 -34.03 39.42 -2.49
N LEU A 4 -34.48 39.03 -3.70
CA LEU A 4 -34.12 39.42 -5.08
C LEU A 4 -32.70 39.13 -5.61
N ARG A 5 -32.64 38.17 -6.53
CA ARG A 5 -32.49 38.25 -7.99
C ARG A 5 -31.35 39.17 -8.49
N ASP A 6 -30.35 38.56 -9.10
CA ASP A 6 -29.85 39.05 -10.38
C ASP A 6 -29.47 37.87 -11.30
N GLN A 7 -30.34 37.71 -12.32
CA GLN A 7 -30.08 36.93 -13.52
C GLN A 7 -29.20 37.79 -14.43
N ARG A 8 -27.99 37.30 -14.77
CA ARG A 8 -27.32 37.76 -15.98
C ARG A 8 -27.23 36.60 -16.95
N LEU A 9 -28.06 36.69 -17.95
CA LEU A 9 -28.12 35.97 -19.20
C LEU A 9 -26.72 35.82 -19.82
N ALA A 10 -26.23 34.58 -19.96
CA ALA A 10 -25.19 34.28 -20.90
C ALA A 10 -25.84 34.25 -22.30
N GLN A 11 -25.65 35.25 -23.06
CA GLN A 11 -25.96 35.28 -24.48
C GLN A 11 -25.03 34.32 -25.20
N THR A 12 -25.61 33.23 -25.74
CA THR A 12 -24.98 32.35 -26.72
C THR A 12 -24.83 33.16 -28.02
N SER A 13 -23.65 33.65 -28.30
CA SER A 13 -23.34 34.21 -29.63
C SER A 13 -23.24 33.04 -30.62
N SER A 14 -24.08 33.11 -31.65
CA SER A 14 -24.10 32.12 -32.75
C SER A 14 -22.80 32.20 -33.56
N PRO A 15 -22.38 31.09 -34.24
CA PRO A 15 -21.16 31.07 -35.05
C PRO A 15 -21.09 32.09 -36.21
N LYS A 16 -22.19 32.75 -36.52
CA LYS A 16 -22.24 33.75 -37.59
C LYS A 16 -21.62 35.11 -37.26
N THR A 17 -21.40 35.41 -35.99
CA THR A 17 -20.85 36.74 -35.59
C THR A 17 -19.33 36.81 -35.68
N TYR A 18 -18.64 35.67 -35.78
CA TYR A 18 -17.17 35.64 -35.95
C TYR A 18 -16.68 35.74 -37.41
N LEU A 19 -17.59 35.57 -38.37
CA LEU A 19 -17.23 35.63 -39.80
C LEU A 19 -17.03 37.05 -40.33
N PHE A 20 -17.57 38.08 -39.68
CA PHE A 20 -17.47 39.47 -40.12
C PHE A 20 -16.22 40.23 -39.65
N GLN A 21 -15.41 39.70 -38.80
CA GLN A 21 -14.19 40.35 -38.30
C GLN A 21 -12.89 39.81 -38.91
N ILE A 22 -12.95 38.78 -39.79
CA ILE A 22 -11.75 38.14 -40.36
C ILE A 22 -11.36 38.76 -41.73
N ASP A 23 -12.28 39.41 -42.44
CA ASP A 23 -12.01 39.99 -43.76
C ASP A 23 -11.09 41.20 -43.75
N SER A 24 -10.71 41.74 -42.58
CA SER A 24 -9.83 42.90 -42.48
C SER A 24 -8.35 42.61 -42.18
N ILE A 25 -7.95 41.32 -42.10
CA ILE A 25 -6.61 40.91 -41.63
C ILE A 25 -5.82 40.07 -42.66
N LEU A 26 -6.31 39.85 -43.87
CA LEU A 26 -5.57 39.04 -44.86
C LEU A 26 -5.03 39.94 -46.00
N PRO A 27 -3.71 40.06 -46.17
CA PRO A 27 -3.13 40.57 -47.40
C PRO A 27 -3.11 39.44 -48.44
N ASP A 28 -3.62 39.80 -49.62
CA ASP A 28 -3.43 39.12 -50.89
C ASP A 28 -3.99 37.70 -51.11
N GLY A 29 -5.18 37.61 -51.67
CA GLY A 29 -5.58 36.58 -52.65
C GLY A 29 -5.67 35.12 -52.22
N GLN A 30 -5.49 34.77 -50.97
CA GLN A 30 -5.68 33.40 -50.51
C GLN A 30 -7.11 33.14 -50.04
N SER A 31 -7.81 32.25 -50.70
CA SER A 31 -9.20 31.97 -50.37
C SER A 31 -9.36 31.46 -48.93
N LEU A 32 -10.40 31.92 -48.25
CA LEU A 32 -10.83 31.49 -46.90
C LEU A 32 -10.85 29.97 -46.74
N LEU A 33 -11.10 29.24 -47.86
CA LEU A 33 -11.03 27.78 -47.91
C LEU A 33 -9.61 27.23 -47.69
N ASN A 34 -8.58 27.88 -48.18
CA ASN A 34 -7.19 27.45 -47.97
C ASN A 34 -6.72 27.70 -46.54
N PHE A 35 -7.17 28.81 -45.93
CA PHE A 35 -6.88 29.11 -44.53
C PHE A 35 -7.63 28.15 -43.59
N LEU A 36 -8.90 27.88 -43.84
CA LEU A 36 -9.69 26.89 -43.11
C LEU A 36 -9.12 25.45 -43.29
N ASN A 37 -8.70 25.09 -44.48
CA ASN A 37 -8.03 23.82 -44.71
C ASN A 37 -6.66 23.69 -44.03
N LEU A 38 -5.89 24.78 -43.95
CA LEU A 38 -4.63 24.79 -43.18
C LEU A 38 -4.89 24.78 -41.66
N TYR A 39 -5.94 25.46 -41.19
CA TYR A 39 -6.35 25.49 -39.79
C TYR A 39 -6.97 24.12 -39.35
N LEU A 40 -7.80 23.53 -40.18
CA LEU A 40 -8.34 22.18 -39.98
C LEU A 40 -7.26 21.09 -40.06
N ARG A 41 -6.24 21.25 -40.94
CA ARG A 41 -5.07 20.37 -40.94
C ARG A 41 -4.14 20.57 -39.74
N ARG A 42 -4.10 21.75 -39.12
CA ARG A 42 -3.36 21.98 -37.87
C ARG A 42 -4.09 21.54 -36.60
N SER A 43 -5.40 21.31 -36.65
CA SER A 43 -6.19 20.85 -35.47
C SER A 43 -6.27 19.34 -35.33
N GLU A 44 -5.77 18.54 -36.28
CA GLU A 44 -5.51 17.13 -36.06
C GLU A 44 -4.18 16.99 -35.30
N VAL A 45 -4.21 17.16 -34.01
CA VAL A 45 -3.22 16.55 -33.12
C VAL A 45 -3.50 15.05 -33.18
N ALA A 46 -3.01 14.42 -34.25
CA ALA A 46 -3.05 12.97 -34.38
C ALA A 46 -2.16 12.43 -33.26
N PHE A 47 -2.77 11.76 -32.28
CA PHE A 47 -2.01 11.07 -31.25
C PHE A 47 -1.05 10.08 -31.93
N LYS A 48 0.24 10.18 -31.59
CA LYS A 48 1.23 9.26 -32.14
C LYS A 48 0.91 7.85 -31.69
N ILE A 49 0.75 6.95 -32.66
CA ILE A 49 0.52 5.53 -32.41
C ILE A 49 1.88 4.87 -32.18
N PHE A 50 2.09 4.32 -31.00
CA PHE A 50 3.30 3.60 -30.58
C PHE A 50 3.13 2.09 -30.81
N ARG A 51 1.94 1.52 -30.56
CA ARG A 51 1.63 0.09 -30.76
C ARG A 51 0.71 -0.06 -31.96
N LYS A 52 1.25 -0.62 -33.03
CA LYS A 52 0.51 -0.80 -34.30
C LYS A 52 -0.48 -1.97 -34.24
N ASN A 53 -0.26 -2.97 -33.38
CA ASN A 53 -1.12 -4.11 -33.18
C ASN A 53 -1.23 -4.41 -31.68
N CYS A 54 -2.34 -4.06 -31.05
CA CYS A 54 -2.57 -4.33 -29.63
C CYS A 54 -4.05 -4.49 -29.32
N CYS A 55 -4.35 -5.03 -28.15
CA CYS A 55 -5.72 -5.32 -27.71
C CYS A 55 -6.04 -4.63 -26.37
N GLY A 56 -7.22 -4.00 -26.31
CA GLY A 56 -7.86 -3.59 -25.08
C GLY A 56 -8.92 -4.58 -24.65
N LEU A 57 -8.90 -4.99 -23.37
CA LEU A 57 -9.88 -5.90 -22.79
C LEU A 57 -10.67 -5.20 -21.69
N ASP A 58 -11.98 -5.27 -21.77
CA ASP A 58 -12.91 -4.96 -20.68
C ASP A 58 -13.34 -6.28 -20.03
N VAL A 59 -13.00 -6.46 -18.74
CA VAL A 59 -13.12 -7.74 -18.03
C VAL A 59 -14.24 -7.67 -17.01
N HIS A 60 -15.27 -8.50 -17.20
CA HIS A 60 -16.39 -8.69 -16.29
C HIS A 60 -16.38 -10.07 -15.62
N LYS A 61 -17.26 -10.27 -14.66
CA LYS A 61 -17.40 -11.55 -13.94
C LYS A 61 -17.72 -12.71 -14.89
N THR A 62 -18.59 -12.50 -15.88
CA THR A 62 -19.15 -13.57 -16.74
C THR A 62 -18.64 -13.53 -18.16
N TRP A 63 -18.08 -12.41 -18.62
CA TRP A 63 -17.57 -12.24 -19.98
C TRP A 63 -16.39 -11.27 -20.05
N ILE A 64 -15.68 -11.34 -21.15
CA ILE A 64 -14.61 -10.43 -21.53
C ILE A 64 -14.96 -9.85 -22.90
N TYR A 65 -14.87 -8.54 -23.04
CA TYR A 65 -15.00 -7.87 -24.33
C TYR A 65 -13.61 -7.45 -24.82
N GLY A 66 -13.22 -7.90 -26.01
CA GLY A 66 -11.92 -7.60 -26.63
C GLY A 66 -12.07 -6.68 -27.83
N CYS A 67 -11.12 -5.74 -27.93
CA CYS A 67 -10.97 -4.88 -29.09
C CYS A 67 -9.50 -4.86 -29.52
N ILE A 68 -9.15 -5.47 -30.65
CA ILE A 68 -7.82 -5.35 -31.27
C ILE A 68 -7.83 -4.15 -32.20
N GLY A 69 -6.84 -3.27 -32.08
CA GLY A 69 -6.55 -2.20 -33.03
C GLY A 69 -5.33 -2.56 -33.85
N ILE A 70 -5.48 -2.56 -35.19
CA ILE A 70 -4.41 -2.83 -36.15
C ILE A 70 -4.23 -1.59 -37.01
N THR A 71 -3.05 -0.98 -36.94
CA THR A 71 -2.73 0.23 -37.72
C THR A 71 -1.82 -0.12 -38.89
N ASP A 72 -2.25 0.25 -40.09
CA ASP A 72 -1.51 0.07 -41.33
C ASP A 72 -0.34 1.07 -41.48
N THR A 73 0.41 0.94 -42.57
CA THR A 73 1.51 1.83 -42.90
C THR A 73 1.08 3.28 -43.17
N ASN A 74 -0.19 3.49 -43.51
CA ASN A 74 -0.78 4.80 -43.80
C ASN A 74 -1.37 5.47 -42.56
N GLY A 75 -1.23 4.84 -41.36
CA GLY A 75 -1.75 5.36 -40.09
C GLY A 75 -3.25 5.10 -39.89
N ARG A 76 -3.88 4.28 -40.72
CA ARG A 76 -5.30 3.94 -40.62
C ARG A 76 -5.46 2.74 -39.67
N THR A 77 -6.31 2.89 -38.63
CA THR A 77 -6.56 1.83 -37.65
C THR A 77 -7.85 1.08 -37.94
N GLU A 78 -7.75 -0.22 -38.10
CA GLU A 78 -8.88 -1.14 -38.17
C GLU A 78 -9.12 -1.80 -36.81
N TYR A 79 -10.40 -1.96 -36.41
CA TYR A 79 -10.74 -2.56 -35.11
C TYR A 79 -11.46 -3.89 -35.30
N LYS A 80 -10.87 -4.96 -34.75
CA LYS A 80 -11.53 -6.28 -34.62
C LYS A 80 -12.08 -6.38 -33.18
N ARG A 81 -13.33 -6.86 -33.08
CA ARG A 81 -14.04 -6.92 -31.79
C ARG A 81 -14.64 -8.29 -31.59
N ALA A 82 -14.54 -8.82 -30.37
CA ALA A 82 -15.17 -10.09 -30.02
C ALA A 82 -15.53 -10.11 -28.52
N ARG A 83 -16.48 -10.97 -28.17
CA ARG A 83 -16.90 -11.23 -26.79
C ARG A 83 -16.64 -12.68 -26.47
N PHE A 84 -16.06 -12.92 -25.29
CA PHE A 84 -15.71 -14.26 -24.81
C PHE A 84 -16.34 -14.52 -23.45
N SER A 85 -16.61 -15.79 -23.17
CA SER A 85 -17.00 -16.22 -21.83
C SER A 85 -15.80 -16.17 -20.88
N SER A 86 -16.04 -15.89 -19.61
CA SER A 86 -15.00 -15.97 -18.55
C SER A 86 -14.66 -17.40 -18.11
N PHE A 87 -15.36 -18.42 -18.64
CA PHE A 87 -14.99 -19.83 -18.43
C PHE A 87 -13.67 -20.17 -19.13
N SER A 88 -12.97 -21.19 -18.64
CA SER A 88 -11.65 -21.59 -19.16
C SER A 88 -11.61 -21.84 -20.68
N LYS A 89 -12.70 -22.36 -21.26
CA LYS A 89 -12.82 -22.50 -22.72
C LYS A 89 -12.80 -21.13 -23.39
N GLY A 90 -13.64 -20.19 -22.93
CA GLY A 90 -13.70 -18.85 -23.51
C GLY A 90 -12.40 -18.06 -23.36
N LEU A 91 -11.64 -18.30 -22.27
CA LEU A 91 -10.32 -17.70 -22.11
C LEU A 91 -9.28 -18.27 -23.09
N ARG A 92 -9.36 -19.59 -23.41
CA ARG A 92 -8.55 -20.20 -24.48
C ARG A 92 -8.96 -19.70 -25.86
N ASP A 93 -10.27 -19.54 -26.10
CA ASP A 93 -10.79 -18.98 -27.34
C ASP A 93 -10.31 -17.52 -27.53
N LEU A 94 -10.25 -16.71 -26.47
CA LEU A 94 -9.65 -15.38 -26.47
C LEU A 94 -8.17 -15.43 -26.87
N ALA A 95 -7.39 -16.32 -26.26
CA ALA A 95 -5.97 -16.47 -26.60
C ALA A 95 -5.79 -16.89 -28.07
N GLY A 96 -6.59 -17.84 -28.57
CA GLY A 96 -6.60 -18.24 -29.98
C GLY A 96 -7.01 -17.10 -30.92
N TRP A 97 -7.96 -16.28 -30.51
CA TRP A 97 -8.38 -15.11 -31.29
C TRP A 97 -7.27 -14.05 -31.37
N LEU A 98 -6.56 -13.78 -30.29
CA LEU A 98 -5.38 -12.88 -30.28
C LEU A 98 -4.28 -13.42 -31.21
N ALA A 99 -3.98 -14.72 -31.12
CA ALA A 99 -2.97 -15.37 -31.97
C ALA A 99 -3.34 -15.31 -33.44
N LYS A 100 -4.62 -15.51 -33.81
CA LYS A 100 -5.13 -15.39 -35.19
C LYS A 100 -4.83 -14.03 -35.84
N TYR A 101 -4.82 -12.95 -35.04
CA TYR A 101 -4.53 -11.60 -35.53
C TYR A 101 -3.08 -11.15 -35.24
N GLY A 102 -2.20 -12.05 -34.79
CA GLY A 102 -0.83 -11.76 -34.42
C GLY A 102 -0.69 -10.71 -33.30
N CYS A 103 -1.72 -10.60 -32.43
CA CYS A 103 -1.75 -9.61 -31.35
C CYS A 103 -1.07 -10.18 -30.12
N THR A 104 0.14 -9.68 -29.80
CA THR A 104 0.93 -10.12 -28.65
C THR A 104 0.95 -9.12 -27.50
N GLU A 105 0.42 -7.90 -27.68
CA GLU A 105 0.33 -6.88 -26.65
C GLU A 105 -1.11 -6.64 -26.22
N VAL A 106 -1.41 -6.84 -24.94
CA VAL A 106 -2.76 -6.78 -24.39
C VAL A 106 -2.80 -5.85 -23.19
N CYS A 107 -3.80 -4.99 -23.12
CA CYS A 107 -4.09 -4.17 -21.96
C CYS A 107 -5.47 -4.49 -21.39
N MET A 108 -5.56 -4.61 -20.05
CA MET A 108 -6.84 -4.78 -19.35
C MET A 108 -6.90 -3.92 -18.08
N GLU A 109 -8.13 -3.62 -17.63
CA GLU A 109 -8.33 -2.88 -16.38
C GLU A 109 -8.32 -3.82 -15.16
N SER A 110 -7.74 -3.37 -14.05
CA SER A 110 -7.65 -4.12 -12.78
C SER A 110 -8.94 -4.05 -11.95
N THR A 111 -10.09 -4.35 -12.55
CA THR A 111 -11.38 -4.34 -11.83
C THR A 111 -11.55 -5.60 -11.00
N GLY A 112 -11.60 -5.44 -9.68
CA GLY A 112 -11.76 -6.55 -8.73
C GLY A 112 -10.68 -7.62 -8.85
N LYS A 113 -11.07 -8.90 -8.84
CA LYS A 113 -10.19 -10.08 -9.04
C LYS A 113 -10.41 -10.79 -10.38
N TYR A 114 -11.36 -10.31 -11.20
CA TYR A 114 -11.76 -11.00 -12.43
C TYR A 114 -10.68 -11.00 -13.51
N TRP A 115 -9.76 -10.06 -13.47
CA TRP A 115 -8.62 -9.98 -14.38
C TRP A 115 -7.59 -11.11 -14.16
N ILE A 116 -7.51 -11.70 -12.95
CA ILE A 116 -6.46 -12.66 -12.58
C ILE A 116 -6.50 -13.93 -13.45
N PRO A 117 -7.63 -14.62 -13.65
CA PRO A 117 -7.70 -15.79 -14.54
C PRO A 117 -7.36 -15.46 -15.99
N VAL A 118 -7.77 -14.28 -16.48
CA VAL A 118 -7.46 -13.79 -17.84
C VAL A 118 -5.95 -13.57 -17.96
N PHE A 119 -5.35 -12.87 -17.01
CA PHE A 119 -3.93 -12.60 -16.97
C PHE A 119 -3.11 -13.90 -16.97
N ASN A 120 -3.43 -14.84 -16.09
CA ASN A 120 -2.69 -16.12 -15.95
C ASN A 120 -2.72 -16.99 -17.22
N ILE A 121 -3.73 -16.83 -18.08
CA ILE A 121 -3.78 -17.54 -19.35
C ILE A 121 -3.01 -16.76 -20.42
N LEU A 122 -3.20 -15.45 -20.52
CA LEU A 122 -2.61 -14.63 -21.57
C LEU A 122 -1.12 -14.36 -21.36
N GLU A 123 -0.61 -14.30 -20.14
CA GLU A 123 0.81 -14.06 -19.85
C GLU A 123 1.75 -15.12 -20.46
N LYS A 124 1.20 -16.29 -20.85
CA LYS A 124 1.97 -17.36 -21.49
C LYS A 124 2.33 -17.06 -22.95
N SER A 125 1.58 -16.20 -23.62
CA SER A 125 1.70 -15.92 -25.05
C SER A 125 1.67 -14.44 -25.40
N CYS A 126 1.29 -13.57 -24.46
CA CYS A 126 1.14 -12.15 -24.67
C CYS A 126 1.85 -11.35 -23.59
N LEU A 127 2.34 -10.16 -23.94
CA LEU A 127 2.75 -9.13 -23.01
C LEU A 127 1.50 -8.44 -22.47
N VAL A 128 1.13 -8.75 -21.23
CA VAL A 128 -0.11 -8.24 -20.62
C VAL A 128 0.16 -7.05 -19.74
N THR A 129 -0.42 -5.91 -20.07
CA THR A 129 -0.38 -4.68 -19.27
C THR A 129 -1.66 -4.56 -18.45
N LEU A 130 -1.54 -4.46 -17.13
CA LEU A 130 -2.66 -4.17 -16.25
C LEU A 130 -2.74 -2.67 -15.96
N ALA A 131 -3.86 -2.06 -16.33
CA ALA A 131 -4.13 -0.64 -16.11
C ALA A 131 -4.90 -0.41 -14.81
N HIS A 132 -4.55 0.66 -14.09
CA HIS A 132 -5.32 1.06 -12.91
C HIS A 132 -6.57 1.86 -13.36
N PRO A 133 -7.78 1.56 -12.83
CA PRO A 133 -9.05 2.19 -13.23
C PRO A 133 -9.06 3.73 -13.23
N LYS A 134 -8.21 4.35 -12.42
CA LYS A 134 -8.07 5.81 -12.38
C LYS A 134 -7.57 6.41 -13.69
N TYR A 135 -6.77 5.65 -14.45
CA TYR A 135 -6.12 6.12 -15.68
C TYR A 135 -6.88 5.70 -16.95
N THR A 136 -7.86 4.80 -16.80
CA THR A 136 -8.68 4.29 -17.91
C THR A 136 -10.07 4.89 -17.94
N LYS A 137 -10.43 5.77 -17.00
CA LYS A 137 -11.77 6.38 -16.95
C LYS A 137 -12.09 7.09 -18.27
N PRO A 138 -13.14 6.69 -19.01
CA PRO A 138 -13.58 7.41 -20.18
C PRO A 138 -14.13 8.79 -19.80
N GLN A 139 -14.04 9.73 -20.73
CA GLN A 139 -14.77 11.00 -20.62
C GLN A 139 -16.27 10.74 -20.63
N ARG A 140 -17.05 11.67 -20.03
CA ARG A 140 -18.51 11.54 -19.89
C ARG A 140 -19.20 11.23 -21.24
N GLY A 141 -20.04 10.20 -21.25
CA GLY A 141 -20.80 9.75 -22.40
C GLY A 141 -21.54 8.44 -22.13
N ASN A 142 -22.34 7.96 -23.08
CA ASN A 142 -23.03 6.67 -22.97
C ASN A 142 -22.02 5.51 -22.89
N LYS A 143 -21.92 4.92 -21.72
CA LYS A 143 -21.00 3.82 -21.41
C LYS A 143 -21.55 2.51 -21.98
N THR A 144 -20.72 1.76 -22.71
CA THR A 144 -20.98 0.38 -23.15
C THR A 144 -19.66 -0.38 -23.17
N ASP A 145 -19.68 -1.68 -22.85
CA ASP A 145 -18.50 -2.54 -22.81
C ASP A 145 -17.69 -2.51 -24.12
N ARG A 146 -18.40 -2.38 -25.26
CA ARG A 146 -17.76 -2.22 -26.58
C ARG A 146 -16.94 -0.95 -26.71
N LYS A 147 -17.43 0.16 -26.14
CA LYS A 147 -16.74 1.44 -26.12
C LYS A 147 -15.58 1.42 -25.11
N ASP A 148 -15.79 0.75 -23.97
CA ASP A 148 -14.77 0.67 -22.92
C ASP A 148 -13.56 -0.15 -23.38
N ALA A 149 -13.74 -1.33 -24.00
CA ALA A 149 -12.65 -2.11 -24.56
C ALA A 149 -11.90 -1.36 -25.68
N LYS A 150 -12.65 -0.66 -26.57
CA LYS A 150 -12.04 0.19 -27.61
C LYS A 150 -11.24 1.33 -26.98
N TRP A 151 -11.79 2.00 -25.97
CA TRP A 151 -11.13 3.11 -25.29
C TRP A 151 -9.81 2.66 -24.63
N ILE A 152 -9.81 1.49 -23.97
CA ILE A 152 -8.58 0.90 -23.39
C ILE A 152 -7.57 0.63 -24.51
N CYS A 153 -8.01 0.09 -25.65
CA CYS A 153 -7.16 -0.14 -26.82
C CYS A 153 -6.55 1.17 -27.32
N ASP A 154 -7.35 2.21 -27.55
CA ASP A 154 -6.90 3.50 -28.06
C ASP A 154 -5.86 4.15 -27.14
N LEU A 155 -6.10 4.16 -25.82
CA LEU A 155 -5.15 4.65 -24.84
C LEU A 155 -3.85 3.84 -24.86
N PHE A 156 -3.95 2.53 -25.02
CA PHE A 156 -2.79 1.64 -25.04
C PHE A 156 -1.97 1.80 -26.33
N MET A 157 -2.63 1.97 -27.47
CA MET A 157 -1.98 2.30 -28.75
C MET A 157 -1.13 3.58 -28.65
N CYS A 158 -1.64 4.58 -27.95
CA CYS A 158 -0.99 5.88 -27.78
C CYS A 158 0.01 5.96 -26.62
N ASP A 159 0.31 4.83 -25.95
CA ASP A 159 1.18 4.76 -24.75
C ASP A 159 0.75 5.64 -23.58
N MET A 160 -0.55 5.90 -23.47
CA MET A 160 -1.12 6.76 -22.42
C MET A 160 -1.46 6.00 -21.13
N ILE A 161 -1.22 4.68 -21.10
CA ILE A 161 -1.50 3.82 -19.93
C ILE A 161 -0.24 3.61 -19.12
N LYS A 162 -0.29 4.02 -17.86
CA LYS A 162 0.76 3.67 -16.91
C LYS A 162 0.54 2.24 -16.41
N PRO A 163 1.48 1.30 -16.68
CA PRO A 163 1.34 -0.08 -16.25
C PRO A 163 1.39 -0.21 -14.72
N SER A 164 0.58 -1.12 -14.20
CA SER A 164 0.67 -1.56 -12.81
C SER A 164 1.75 -2.63 -12.69
N PHE A 165 2.52 -2.60 -11.60
CA PHE A 165 3.47 -3.67 -11.30
C PHE A 165 2.73 -4.95 -10.94
N ILE A 166 3.02 -6.04 -11.64
CA ILE A 166 2.52 -7.38 -11.38
C ILE A 166 3.73 -8.30 -11.21
N PRO A 167 3.92 -8.89 -10.03
CA PRO A 167 4.98 -9.85 -9.80
C PRO A 167 4.79 -11.15 -10.60
N PRO A 168 5.84 -11.98 -10.77
CA PRO A 168 5.73 -13.34 -11.30
C PRO A 168 4.70 -14.19 -10.55
N LEU A 169 4.24 -15.26 -11.19
CA LEU A 169 3.12 -16.09 -10.70
C LEU A 169 3.35 -16.64 -9.29
N ASP A 170 4.54 -17.15 -9.02
CA ASP A 170 4.94 -17.70 -7.72
C ASP A 170 4.92 -16.63 -6.60
N ILE A 171 5.40 -15.43 -6.88
CA ILE A 171 5.30 -14.29 -5.94
C ILE A 171 3.82 -13.88 -5.75
N ARG A 172 2.98 -13.93 -6.80
CA ARG A 172 1.54 -13.66 -6.65
C ARG A 172 0.85 -14.69 -5.77
N GLN A 173 1.20 -15.99 -5.92
CA GLN A 173 0.69 -17.06 -5.07
C GLN A 173 1.14 -16.88 -3.61
N LEU A 174 2.41 -16.59 -3.40
CA LEU A 174 2.96 -16.28 -2.07
C LEU A 174 2.25 -15.09 -1.42
N ARG A 175 2.04 -14.03 -2.19
CA ARG A 175 1.32 -12.82 -1.75
C ARG A 175 -0.13 -13.11 -1.35
N ASP A 176 -0.85 -13.94 -2.10
CA ASP A 176 -2.25 -14.29 -1.77
C ASP A 176 -2.33 -15.04 -0.44
N LEU A 177 -1.43 -16.00 -0.20
CA LEU A 177 -1.35 -16.70 1.08
C LEU A 177 -0.93 -15.79 2.23
N MET A 178 0.02 -14.87 2.01
CA MET A 178 0.40 -13.88 3.03
C MET A 178 -0.74 -12.92 3.38
N CYS A 179 -1.53 -12.50 2.40
CA CYS A 179 -2.75 -11.71 2.63
C CYS A 179 -3.78 -12.51 3.43
N TYR A 180 -3.95 -13.81 3.15
CA TYR A 180 -4.85 -14.68 3.89
C TYR A 180 -4.37 -14.89 5.34
N ARG A 181 -3.07 -15.17 5.53
CA ARG A 181 -2.45 -15.26 6.87
C ARG A 181 -2.71 -13.99 7.71
N MET A 182 -2.59 -12.81 7.10
CA MET A 182 -2.89 -11.55 7.79
C MET A 182 -4.36 -11.46 8.21
N LYS A 183 -5.30 -11.93 7.37
CA LYS A 183 -6.72 -11.99 7.73
C LYS A 183 -6.97 -12.94 8.90
N LEU A 184 -6.35 -14.13 8.90
CA LEU A 184 -6.43 -15.06 10.03
C LEU A 184 -5.88 -14.44 11.32
N THR A 185 -4.78 -13.68 11.24
CA THR A 185 -4.24 -12.94 12.40
C THR A 185 -5.23 -11.89 12.92
N ASN A 186 -5.90 -11.16 12.04
CA ASN A 186 -6.91 -10.18 12.44
C ASN A 186 -8.15 -10.85 13.05
N MET A 187 -8.59 -12.00 12.51
CA MET A 187 -9.69 -12.80 13.08
C MET A 187 -9.32 -13.28 14.49
N LEU A 188 -8.12 -13.84 14.66
CA LEU A 188 -7.62 -14.26 15.97
C LEU A 188 -7.61 -13.10 16.99
N THR A 189 -7.16 -11.92 16.58
CA THR A 189 -7.17 -10.73 17.43
C THR A 189 -8.61 -10.32 17.81
N SER A 190 -9.55 -10.44 16.87
CA SER A 190 -10.96 -10.15 17.13
C SER A 190 -11.57 -11.12 18.14
N GLU A 191 -11.24 -12.43 18.05
CA GLU A 191 -11.69 -13.43 19.03
C GLU A 191 -11.05 -13.18 20.41
N LYS A 192 -9.77 -12.88 20.46
CA LYS A 192 -9.11 -12.48 21.73
C LYS A 192 -9.82 -11.31 22.40
N ASN A 193 -10.18 -10.28 21.65
CA ASN A 193 -10.90 -9.13 22.19
C ASN A 193 -12.31 -9.50 22.68
N ARG A 194 -13.02 -10.42 21.99
CA ARG A 194 -14.34 -10.92 22.42
C ARG A 194 -14.22 -11.71 23.72
N ALA A 195 -13.22 -12.59 23.82
CA ALA A 195 -12.95 -13.35 25.03
C ALA A 195 -12.57 -12.44 26.20
N LEU A 196 -11.72 -11.44 25.99
CA LEU A 196 -11.40 -10.41 27.02
C LEU A 196 -12.66 -9.67 27.48
N ASN A 197 -13.57 -9.31 26.57
CA ASN A 197 -14.82 -8.68 26.95
C ASN A 197 -15.69 -9.58 27.85
N CYS A 198 -15.71 -10.91 27.60
CA CYS A 198 -16.43 -11.84 28.47
C CYS A 198 -15.83 -11.86 29.88
N LEU A 199 -14.49 -11.88 29.99
CA LEU A 199 -13.79 -11.82 31.28
C LEU A 199 -14.06 -10.49 32.01
N THR A 200 -13.96 -9.37 31.30
CA THR A 200 -14.22 -8.03 31.85
C THR A 200 -15.65 -7.89 32.39
N VAL A 201 -16.66 -8.35 31.63
CA VAL A 201 -18.07 -8.31 32.06
C VAL A 201 -18.32 -9.20 33.30
N SER A 202 -17.52 -10.26 33.43
CA SER A 202 -17.58 -11.21 34.57
C SER A 202 -16.72 -10.73 35.76
N ASN A 203 -16.13 -9.53 35.71
CA ASN A 203 -15.16 -9.01 36.69
C ASN A 203 -13.96 -9.94 36.95
N LEU A 204 -13.55 -10.69 35.91
CA LEU A 204 -12.35 -11.52 35.93
C LEU A 204 -11.20 -10.70 35.32
N LYS A 205 -10.26 -10.22 36.16
CA LYS A 205 -9.25 -9.21 35.79
C LYS A 205 -7.90 -9.85 35.42
N LEU A 206 -7.94 -10.91 34.63
CA LEU A 206 -6.73 -11.65 34.24
C LEU A 206 -5.77 -10.82 33.37
N ASP A 207 -6.25 -9.78 32.71
CA ASP A 207 -5.45 -8.84 31.91
C ASP A 207 -4.62 -7.86 32.75
N ASP A 208 -4.95 -7.68 34.03
CA ASP A 208 -4.17 -6.87 34.97
C ASP A 208 -2.94 -7.63 35.50
N VAL A 209 -3.03 -8.97 35.60
CA VAL A 209 -2.01 -9.83 36.23
C VAL A 209 -1.22 -10.69 35.24
N PHE A 210 -1.73 -10.93 34.05
CA PHE A 210 -1.05 -11.70 33.01
C PHE A 210 -0.76 -10.83 31.77
N SER A 211 0.50 -10.81 31.34
CA SER A 211 0.89 -10.12 30.09
C SER A 211 0.29 -10.77 28.82
N ASP A 212 -0.01 -12.07 28.86
CA ASP A 212 -0.77 -12.79 27.85
C ASP A 212 -1.91 -13.57 28.53
N VAL A 213 -3.12 -13.03 28.48
CA VAL A 213 -4.34 -13.63 29.07
C VAL A 213 -4.67 -15.00 28.47
N PHE A 214 -4.18 -15.30 27.29
CA PHE A 214 -4.38 -16.60 26.63
C PHE A 214 -3.13 -17.48 26.65
N GLY A 215 -2.15 -17.11 27.49
CA GLY A 215 -0.98 -17.93 27.80
C GLY A 215 -1.32 -19.12 28.70
N LYS A 216 -0.35 -20.02 28.93
CA LYS A 216 -0.56 -21.31 29.59
C LYS A 216 -1.29 -21.19 30.95
N SER A 217 -0.79 -20.38 31.88
CA SER A 217 -1.35 -20.25 33.23
C SER A 217 -2.77 -19.68 33.22
N SER A 218 -2.95 -18.54 32.58
CA SER A 218 -4.26 -17.89 32.49
C SER A 218 -5.28 -18.74 31.75
N ARG A 219 -4.85 -19.44 30.67
CA ARG A 219 -5.73 -20.36 29.94
C ARG A 219 -6.21 -21.53 30.82
N SER A 220 -5.32 -22.10 31.66
CA SER A 220 -5.69 -23.16 32.60
C SER A 220 -6.67 -22.66 33.67
N ILE A 221 -6.48 -21.44 34.19
CA ILE A 221 -7.42 -20.77 35.12
C ILE A 221 -8.77 -20.57 34.45
N ILE A 222 -8.81 -20.04 33.21
CA ILE A 222 -10.04 -19.83 32.47
C ILE A 222 -10.77 -21.16 32.23
N SER A 223 -10.06 -22.23 31.88
CA SER A 223 -10.64 -23.56 31.69
C SER A 223 -11.28 -24.07 32.98
N TYR A 224 -10.59 -23.93 34.10
CA TYR A 224 -11.14 -24.32 35.41
C TYR A 224 -12.42 -23.54 35.76
N ILE A 225 -12.44 -22.23 35.60
CA ILE A 225 -13.61 -21.37 35.82
C ILE A 225 -14.81 -21.80 34.95
N LEU A 226 -14.55 -22.22 33.70
CA LEU A 226 -15.59 -22.68 32.76
C LEU A 226 -16.14 -24.07 33.12
N GLU A 227 -15.33 -24.92 33.74
CA GLU A 227 -15.72 -26.26 34.19
C GLU A 227 -16.42 -26.20 35.54
N HIS A 228 -16.08 -25.25 36.41
CA HIS A 228 -16.58 -25.11 37.79
C HIS A 228 -17.14 -23.70 38.05
N PRO A 229 -18.23 -23.31 37.36
CA PRO A 229 -18.74 -21.95 37.44
C PRO A 229 -19.28 -21.66 38.86
N GLY A 230 -18.76 -20.57 39.46
CA GLY A 230 -19.16 -20.12 40.77
C GLY A 230 -18.46 -20.80 41.96
N GLU A 231 -17.52 -21.71 41.71
CA GLU A 231 -16.68 -22.29 42.75
C GLU A 231 -15.47 -21.40 43.07
N THR A 232 -15.17 -21.25 44.36
CA THR A 232 -13.89 -20.66 44.79
C THR A 232 -12.81 -21.72 44.78
N PHE A 233 -11.64 -21.36 44.23
CA PHE A 233 -10.51 -22.30 44.11
C PHE A 233 -9.20 -21.59 44.36
N ASP A 234 -8.15 -22.36 44.70
CA ASP A 234 -6.79 -21.87 44.82
C ASP A 234 -6.15 -21.82 43.42
N VAL A 235 -5.64 -20.64 43.04
CA VAL A 235 -4.97 -20.44 41.74
C VAL A 235 -3.53 -20.98 41.70
N THR A 236 -2.94 -21.28 42.85
CA THR A 236 -1.52 -21.69 42.97
C THR A 236 -1.11 -22.84 42.03
N PRO A 237 -1.93 -23.92 41.86
CA PRO A 237 -1.55 -25.03 40.97
C PRO A 237 -1.50 -24.65 39.47
N PHE A 238 -2.16 -23.56 39.07
CA PHE A 238 -2.27 -23.13 37.68
C PHE A 238 -1.21 -22.13 37.27
N VAL A 239 -0.52 -21.51 38.25
CA VAL A 239 0.41 -20.39 38.01
C VAL A 239 1.83 -20.90 37.80
N ASP A 240 2.42 -20.57 36.66
CA ASP A 240 3.84 -20.87 36.38
C ASP A 240 4.73 -19.99 37.25
N ARG A 241 5.83 -20.56 37.78
CA ARG A 241 6.83 -19.87 38.62
C ARG A 241 7.45 -18.61 37.99
N ARG A 242 7.30 -18.41 36.68
CA ARG A 242 7.78 -17.24 35.95
C ARG A 242 6.76 -16.08 35.96
N CYS A 243 5.60 -16.25 36.56
CA CYS A 243 4.67 -15.15 36.73
C CYS A 243 5.29 -14.10 37.64
N LYS A 244 5.09 -12.83 37.28
CA LYS A 244 5.70 -11.69 38.00
C LYS A 244 4.85 -11.17 39.12
N HIS A 245 3.54 -11.40 39.05
CA HIS A 245 2.58 -10.96 40.06
C HIS A 245 2.49 -11.97 41.22
N PRO A 246 2.31 -11.51 42.46
CA PRO A 246 2.07 -12.39 43.62
C PRO A 246 0.82 -13.24 43.44
N ILE A 247 0.78 -14.38 44.11
CA ILE A 247 -0.37 -15.31 44.05
C ILE A 247 -1.63 -14.63 44.56
N GLU A 248 -1.50 -13.80 45.60
CA GLU A 248 -2.60 -13.07 46.22
C GLU A 248 -3.28 -12.09 45.23
N GLU A 249 -2.51 -11.41 44.36
CA GLU A 249 -3.05 -10.55 43.33
C GLU A 249 -3.76 -11.36 42.24
N ILE A 250 -3.20 -12.52 41.86
CA ILE A 250 -3.81 -13.43 40.88
C ILE A 250 -5.09 -14.02 41.45
N GLN A 251 -5.11 -14.39 42.76
CA GLN A 251 -6.30 -14.86 43.44
C GLN A 251 -7.39 -13.81 43.46
N ALA A 252 -7.05 -12.57 43.74
CA ALA A 252 -8.01 -11.46 43.70
C ALA A 252 -8.53 -11.16 42.29
N ALA A 253 -7.73 -11.40 41.25
CA ALA A 253 -8.13 -11.19 39.84
C ALA A 253 -9.17 -12.20 39.36
N VAL A 254 -9.33 -13.34 40.03
CA VAL A 254 -10.35 -14.38 39.71
C VAL A 254 -11.56 -14.32 40.64
N ASP A 255 -11.64 -13.35 41.57
CA ASP A 255 -12.79 -13.11 42.46
C ASP A 255 -13.92 -12.39 41.70
N GLY A 256 -14.40 -13.05 40.66
CA GLY A 256 -15.48 -12.60 39.78
C GLY A 256 -16.46 -13.76 39.52
N ALA A 257 -17.63 -13.47 39.00
CA ALA A 257 -18.64 -14.45 38.68
C ALA A 257 -18.99 -14.43 37.20
N ILE A 258 -18.73 -15.55 36.51
CA ILE A 258 -19.11 -15.70 35.12
C ILE A 258 -20.55 -16.21 35.03
N SER A 259 -21.42 -15.49 34.32
CA SER A 259 -22.75 -15.92 34.00
C SER A 259 -22.78 -17.00 32.92
N ARG A 260 -23.85 -17.81 32.86
CA ARG A 260 -23.98 -18.93 31.94
C ARG A 260 -23.79 -18.54 30.48
N GLU A 261 -24.38 -17.39 30.07
CA GLU A 261 -24.24 -16.91 28.67
C GLU A 261 -22.83 -16.41 28.35
N GLN A 262 -22.14 -15.76 29.34
CA GLN A 262 -20.75 -15.33 29.13
C GLN A 262 -19.81 -16.54 29.11
N ALA A 263 -20.04 -17.56 29.92
CA ALA A 263 -19.28 -18.80 29.92
C ALA A 263 -19.43 -19.54 28.56
N ALA A 264 -20.65 -19.67 28.06
CA ALA A 264 -20.92 -20.26 26.74
C ALA A 264 -20.18 -19.50 25.63
N LYS A 265 -20.32 -18.16 25.62
CA LYS A 265 -19.66 -17.29 24.64
C LYS A 265 -18.12 -17.37 24.73
N LEU A 266 -17.56 -17.37 25.95
CA LEU A 266 -16.12 -17.48 26.17
C LEU A 266 -15.58 -18.80 25.64
N LYS A 267 -16.29 -19.91 25.91
CA LYS A 267 -15.92 -21.25 25.41
C LYS A 267 -15.84 -21.27 23.88
N GLU A 268 -16.85 -20.75 23.19
CA GLU A 268 -16.84 -20.65 21.72
C GLU A 268 -15.68 -19.76 21.19
N CYS A 269 -15.43 -18.60 21.84
CA CYS A 269 -14.30 -17.76 21.46
C CYS A 269 -12.96 -18.49 21.60
N LEU A 270 -12.75 -19.25 22.69
CA LEU A 270 -11.52 -20.00 22.92
C LEU A 270 -11.32 -21.12 21.89
N GLN A 271 -12.40 -21.87 21.61
CA GLN A 271 -12.36 -22.92 20.57
C GLN A 271 -12.02 -22.32 19.19
N HIS A 272 -12.71 -21.25 18.81
CA HIS A 272 -12.47 -20.58 17.53
C HIS A 272 -11.04 -19.99 17.43
N MET A 273 -10.48 -19.49 18.53
CA MET A 273 -9.06 -19.07 18.59
C MET A 273 -8.11 -20.24 18.28
N ASP A 274 -8.37 -21.41 18.82
CA ASP A 274 -7.55 -22.60 18.59
C ASP A 274 -7.64 -23.10 17.14
N GLU A 275 -8.85 -23.11 16.57
CA GLU A 275 -9.11 -23.44 15.16
C GLU A 275 -8.39 -22.47 14.22
N ILE A 276 -8.55 -21.15 14.43
CA ILE A 276 -7.87 -20.12 13.61
C ILE A 276 -6.34 -20.28 13.73
N SER A 277 -5.83 -20.59 14.90
CA SER A 277 -4.40 -20.79 15.14
C SER A 277 -3.87 -22.02 14.38
N ALA A 278 -4.65 -23.12 14.33
CA ALA A 278 -4.33 -24.31 13.55
C ALA A 278 -4.36 -24.02 12.05
N HIS A 279 -5.39 -23.34 11.56
CA HIS A 279 -5.49 -22.92 10.16
C HIS A 279 -4.31 -22.01 9.75
N LYS A 280 -3.95 -21.06 10.61
CA LYS A 280 -2.80 -20.18 10.39
C LYS A 280 -1.50 -20.98 10.26
N LYS A 281 -1.25 -21.95 11.14
CA LYS A 281 -0.07 -22.84 11.06
C LYS A 281 -0.02 -23.63 9.75
N ASN A 282 -1.16 -24.13 9.26
CA ASN A 282 -1.22 -24.86 8.00
C ASN A 282 -0.90 -23.96 6.80
N VAL A 283 -1.43 -22.73 6.78
CA VAL A 283 -1.11 -21.73 5.76
C VAL A 283 0.37 -21.34 5.82
N GLU A 284 0.95 -21.21 7.01
CA GLU A 284 2.38 -20.88 7.20
C GLU A 284 3.31 -21.98 6.66
N LYS A 285 2.93 -23.25 6.75
CA LYS A 285 3.68 -24.36 6.12
C LYS A 285 3.75 -24.20 4.61
N GLU A 286 2.62 -23.87 3.96
CA GLU A 286 2.57 -23.70 2.52
C GLU A 286 3.31 -22.42 2.07
N ILE A 287 3.24 -21.35 2.86
CA ILE A 287 4.01 -20.14 2.64
C ILE A 287 5.52 -20.44 2.65
N LEU A 288 6.00 -21.21 3.64
CA LEU A 288 7.42 -21.58 3.73
C LEU A 288 7.85 -22.40 2.51
N ARG A 289 7.03 -23.36 2.07
CA ARG A 289 7.30 -24.16 0.86
C ARG A 289 7.42 -23.31 -0.39
N LEU A 290 6.49 -22.35 -0.60
CA LEU A 290 6.54 -21.44 -1.75
C LEU A 290 7.67 -20.41 -1.66
N ALA A 291 8.15 -20.10 -0.47
CA ALA A 291 9.22 -19.16 -0.25
C ALA A 291 10.63 -19.77 -0.39
N GLU A 292 10.75 -21.11 -0.43
CA GLU A 292 12.02 -21.82 -0.49
C GLU A 292 12.93 -21.40 -1.66
N PRO A 293 12.44 -21.22 -2.91
CA PRO A 293 13.25 -20.76 -4.02
C PRO A 293 13.92 -19.40 -3.80
N TYR A 294 13.41 -18.61 -2.85
CA TYR A 294 13.88 -17.27 -2.51
C TYR A 294 14.73 -17.23 -1.24
N SER A 295 15.28 -18.38 -0.80
CA SER A 295 16.02 -18.51 0.47
C SER A 295 17.19 -17.52 0.58
N ILE A 296 17.91 -17.27 -0.51
CA ILE A 296 19.03 -16.31 -0.57
C ILE A 296 18.51 -14.88 -0.32
N GLN A 297 17.50 -14.45 -1.07
CA GLN A 297 16.91 -13.11 -0.93
C GLN A 297 16.31 -12.91 0.46
N LEU A 298 15.65 -13.92 1.00
CA LEU A 298 15.07 -13.90 2.34
C LEU A 298 16.15 -13.81 3.42
N SER A 299 17.25 -14.55 3.29
CA SER A 299 18.38 -14.45 4.20
C SER A 299 18.99 -13.05 4.20
N LEU A 300 19.13 -12.45 3.03
CA LEU A 300 19.62 -11.10 2.85
C LEU A 300 18.66 -10.04 3.44
N ILE A 301 17.35 -10.13 3.18
CA ILE A 301 16.35 -9.22 3.78
C ILE A 301 16.38 -9.30 5.32
N ARG A 302 16.61 -10.47 5.88
CA ARG A 302 16.70 -10.66 7.34
C ARG A 302 17.91 -9.98 7.98
N THR A 303 18.91 -9.55 7.19
CA THR A 303 20.01 -8.72 7.71
C THR A 303 19.58 -7.28 7.96
N ALA A 304 18.51 -6.81 7.35
CA ALA A 304 18.01 -5.45 7.54
C ALA A 304 17.51 -5.19 8.97
N PRO A 305 17.59 -3.95 9.46
CA PRO A 305 17.23 -3.62 10.84
C PRO A 305 15.81 -4.05 11.21
N GLY A 306 15.69 -4.83 12.30
CA GLY A 306 14.43 -5.28 12.88
C GLY A 306 13.73 -6.42 12.16
N ILE A 307 14.36 -7.09 11.17
CA ILE A 307 13.77 -8.18 10.39
C ILE A 307 14.38 -9.55 10.75
N SER A 308 15.39 -9.60 11.60
CA SER A 308 16.16 -10.82 11.92
C SER A 308 15.37 -11.92 12.66
N GLY A 309 14.20 -11.64 13.21
CA GLY A 309 13.40 -12.55 14.01
C GLY A 309 12.61 -13.57 13.16
N ASP A 310 11.30 -13.41 13.09
CA ASP A 310 10.37 -14.28 12.38
C ASP A 310 10.60 -14.24 10.86
N PRO A 311 10.84 -15.39 10.19
CA PRO A 311 10.98 -15.45 8.73
C PRO A 311 9.75 -14.93 7.99
N MET A 312 8.56 -15.02 8.58
CA MET A 312 7.32 -14.52 7.99
C MET A 312 7.36 -13.02 7.68
N THR A 313 8.12 -12.24 8.46
CA THR A 313 8.29 -10.80 8.21
C THR A 313 9.05 -10.54 6.91
N ALA A 314 10.16 -11.25 6.67
CA ALA A 314 10.92 -11.14 5.42
C ALA A 314 10.09 -11.63 4.22
N ILE A 315 9.37 -12.75 4.38
CA ILE A 315 8.49 -13.31 3.35
C ILE A 315 7.36 -12.32 3.01
N ALA A 316 6.76 -11.68 4.01
CA ALA A 316 5.72 -10.68 3.79
C ALA A 316 6.21 -9.49 2.97
N ILE A 317 7.43 -9.03 3.21
CA ILE A 317 8.05 -7.95 2.44
C ILE A 317 8.31 -8.43 1.00
N LEU A 318 8.97 -9.59 0.84
CA LEU A 318 9.30 -10.14 -0.47
C LEU A 318 8.05 -10.38 -1.33
N SER A 319 6.98 -10.93 -0.74
CA SER A 319 5.71 -11.18 -1.43
C SER A 319 5.05 -9.91 -1.99
N GLU A 320 5.31 -8.76 -1.38
CA GLU A 320 4.78 -7.47 -1.84
C GLU A 320 5.65 -6.82 -2.92
N ILE A 321 6.98 -6.83 -2.75
CA ILE A 321 7.90 -6.10 -3.65
C ILE A 321 8.51 -6.97 -4.74
N GLY A 322 8.45 -8.31 -4.62
CA GLY A 322 9.16 -9.24 -5.49
C GLY A 322 10.65 -9.35 -5.17
N ALA A 323 11.35 -10.25 -5.85
CA ALA A 323 12.78 -10.46 -5.72
C ALA A 323 13.60 -9.62 -6.70
N ASP A 324 13.03 -9.31 -7.86
CA ASP A 324 13.68 -8.55 -8.93
C ASP A 324 13.48 -7.04 -8.72
N MET A 325 14.58 -6.35 -8.40
CA MET A 325 14.58 -4.90 -8.19
C MET A 325 14.75 -4.10 -9.50
N SER A 326 14.97 -4.72 -10.66
CA SER A 326 15.02 -4.03 -11.95
C SER A 326 13.71 -3.30 -12.28
N VAL A 327 12.59 -3.82 -11.75
CA VAL A 327 11.24 -3.24 -11.85
C VAL A 327 11.16 -1.85 -11.18
N PHE A 328 12.00 -1.59 -10.21
CA PHE A 328 12.10 -0.30 -9.52
C PHE A 328 13.44 0.36 -9.83
N PRO A 329 13.51 1.25 -10.85
CA PRO A 329 14.78 1.85 -11.30
C PRO A 329 15.60 2.52 -10.19
N SER A 330 14.97 2.85 -9.07
CA SER A 330 15.67 3.36 -7.88
C SER A 330 14.89 3.04 -6.61
N ALA A 331 15.57 3.08 -5.48
CA ALA A 331 14.93 2.97 -4.16
C ALA A 331 13.80 4.02 -3.96
N LYS A 332 13.90 5.20 -4.59
CA LYS A 332 12.86 6.23 -4.55
C LYS A 332 11.56 5.75 -5.22
N ASN A 333 11.66 4.99 -6.30
CA ASN A 333 10.52 4.42 -7.01
C ASN A 333 9.80 3.39 -6.12
N LEU A 334 10.52 2.46 -5.48
CA LEU A 334 9.97 1.50 -4.54
C LEU A 334 9.28 2.19 -3.35
N VAL A 335 9.93 3.19 -2.73
CA VAL A 335 9.39 3.94 -1.60
C VAL A 335 8.11 4.71 -1.99
N SER A 336 8.06 5.27 -3.20
CA SER A 336 6.87 5.94 -3.74
C SER A 336 5.74 4.95 -4.01
N TRP A 337 6.05 3.81 -4.63
CA TRP A 337 5.09 2.73 -4.90
C TRP A 337 4.49 2.18 -3.60
N ALA A 338 5.30 1.96 -2.57
CA ALA A 338 4.87 1.54 -1.24
C ALA A 338 4.04 2.60 -0.48
N GLY A 339 3.88 3.79 -1.04
CA GLY A 339 3.10 4.86 -0.42
C GLY A 339 3.75 5.46 0.83
N CYS A 340 5.07 5.37 0.95
CA CYS A 340 5.85 5.96 2.06
C CYS A 340 6.36 7.38 1.74
N CYS A 341 5.97 7.95 0.59
CA CYS A 341 6.26 9.34 0.23
C CYS A 341 5.01 10.22 0.38
N PRO A 342 5.16 11.50 0.77
CA PRO A 342 4.07 12.45 0.71
C PRO A 342 3.66 12.67 -0.75
N ARG A 343 2.37 12.88 -0.99
CA ARG A 343 1.87 13.39 -2.26
C ARG A 343 2.16 14.88 -2.29
N ASN A 344 2.87 15.32 -3.32
CA ASN A 344 3.05 16.75 -3.56
C ASN A 344 1.91 17.22 -4.48
N ASP A 345 0.66 17.16 -3.99
CA ASP A 345 -0.48 17.70 -4.72
C ASP A 345 -0.40 19.23 -4.65
N GLN A 346 0.09 19.83 -5.73
CA GLN A 346 0.26 21.28 -5.87
C GLN A 346 -0.60 21.79 -7.03
N SER A 347 -1.27 22.90 -6.85
CA SER A 347 -2.02 23.56 -7.91
C SER A 347 -1.88 25.08 -7.71
N ASN A 348 -1.43 25.76 -8.75
CA ASN A 348 -1.21 27.22 -8.75
C ASN A 348 -0.35 27.68 -7.55
N GLY A 349 0.82 27.04 -7.33
CA GLY A 349 1.73 27.36 -6.24
C GLY A 349 1.26 26.93 -4.83
N LYS A 350 0.01 26.51 -4.67
CA LYS A 350 -0.56 26.09 -3.37
C LYS A 350 -0.47 24.58 -3.19
N VAL A 351 0.14 24.15 -2.09
CA VAL A 351 0.20 22.73 -1.71
C VAL A 351 -1.16 22.29 -1.15
N LYS A 352 -1.89 21.45 -1.89
CA LYS A 352 -3.20 20.93 -1.48
C LYS A 352 -3.09 19.86 -0.39
N SER A 353 -2.08 18.99 -0.47
CA SER A 353 -1.89 17.92 0.52
C SER A 353 -0.46 17.41 0.55
N THR A 354 0.07 17.22 1.78
CA THR A 354 1.34 16.53 2.06
C THR A 354 1.11 15.13 2.63
N ARG A 355 -0.12 14.60 2.61
CA ARG A 355 -0.44 13.27 3.13
C ARG A 355 0.19 12.19 2.27
N ILE A 356 0.61 11.09 2.90
CA ILE A 356 1.06 9.89 2.20
C ILE A 356 -0.12 9.22 1.47
N SER A 357 0.18 8.47 0.40
CA SER A 357 -0.84 7.74 -0.36
C SER A 357 -1.40 6.56 0.45
N ARG A 358 -2.58 6.04 0.04
CA ARG A 358 -3.15 4.80 0.59
C ARG A 358 -2.51 3.53 0.02
N ALA A 359 -1.55 3.64 -0.91
CA ALA A 359 -0.81 2.49 -1.45
C ALA A 359 -0.07 1.73 -0.35
N GLY A 360 0.33 0.49 -0.63
CA GLY A 360 1.06 -0.36 0.29
C GLY A 360 0.19 -0.83 1.47
N ALA A 361 -1.05 -1.22 1.23
CA ALA A 361 -2.01 -1.62 2.26
C ALA A 361 -1.51 -2.76 3.16
N TYR A 362 -0.72 -3.68 2.62
CA TYR A 362 -0.12 -4.79 3.37
C TYR A 362 1.32 -4.50 3.79
N LEU A 363 2.14 -3.93 2.92
CA LEU A 363 3.55 -3.65 3.19
C LEU A 363 3.75 -2.56 4.25
N LYS A 364 2.99 -1.47 4.18
CA LYS A 364 3.16 -0.32 5.08
C LYS A 364 2.92 -0.65 6.56
N PRO A 365 1.87 -1.38 6.96
CA PRO A 365 1.69 -1.80 8.36
C PRO A 365 2.87 -2.61 8.89
N ILE A 366 3.41 -3.54 8.09
CA ILE A 366 4.58 -4.35 8.46
C ILE A 366 5.79 -3.45 8.70
N LEU A 367 6.07 -2.52 7.78
CA LEU A 367 7.17 -1.58 7.94
C LEU A 367 7.01 -0.67 9.16
N VAL A 368 5.78 -0.26 9.49
CA VAL A 368 5.50 0.54 10.69
C VAL A 368 5.75 -0.27 11.95
N GLN A 369 5.38 -1.55 11.99
CA GLN A 369 5.70 -2.44 13.12
C GLN A 369 7.20 -2.60 13.29
N ILE A 370 7.93 -2.90 12.22
CA ILE A 370 9.40 -2.98 12.23
C ILE A 370 10.01 -1.66 12.69
N ALA A 371 9.58 -0.53 12.15
CA ALA A 371 10.09 0.78 12.52
C ALA A 371 9.88 1.08 14.02
N ASN A 372 8.71 0.75 14.59
CA ASN A 372 8.44 0.90 16.01
C ASN A 372 9.31 -0.01 16.89
N ALA A 373 9.64 -1.21 16.43
CA ALA A 373 10.55 -2.11 17.13
C ALA A 373 12.02 -1.59 17.10
N VAL A 374 12.46 -1.20 15.91
CA VAL A 374 13.85 -0.73 15.67
C VAL A 374 14.20 0.52 16.46
N ILE A 375 13.29 1.49 16.58
CA ILE A 375 13.57 2.74 17.34
C ILE A 375 13.66 2.51 18.84
N LYS A 376 13.16 1.38 19.34
CA LYS A 376 13.28 0.99 20.76
C LYS A 376 14.54 0.17 21.04
N SER A 377 15.13 -0.44 20.01
CA SER A 377 16.29 -1.31 20.12
C SER A 377 17.59 -0.51 20.09
N ASP A 378 18.55 -0.85 20.96
CA ASP A 378 19.88 -0.26 20.96
C ASP A 378 20.81 -0.89 19.90
N LYS A 379 20.37 -1.96 19.25
CA LYS A 379 21.12 -2.62 18.14
C LYS A 379 21.23 -1.76 16.89
N TYR A 380 20.36 -0.75 16.73
CA TYR A 380 20.26 0.06 15.51
C TYR A 380 20.30 1.56 15.86
N PRO A 381 21.46 2.06 16.34
CA PRO A 381 21.60 3.44 16.81
C PRO A 381 21.32 4.47 15.71
N GLU A 382 21.63 4.17 14.44
CA GLU A 382 21.38 5.01 13.29
C GLU A 382 19.88 5.27 13.07
N CYS A 383 19.03 4.25 13.27
CA CYS A 383 17.58 4.38 13.19
C CYS A 383 17.01 5.20 14.35
N LYS A 384 17.48 4.92 15.57
CA LYS A 384 17.06 5.58 16.81
C LYS A 384 17.39 7.07 16.78
N GLU A 385 18.61 7.43 16.37
CA GLU A 385 19.05 8.81 16.27
C GLU A 385 18.29 9.59 15.19
N ARG A 386 18.13 9.00 14.01
CA ARG A 386 17.33 9.60 12.94
C ARG A 386 15.88 9.84 13.38
N TYR A 387 15.27 8.88 14.07
CA TYR A 387 13.93 9.03 14.62
C TYR A 387 13.85 10.18 15.62
N ARG A 388 14.78 10.29 16.59
CA ARG A 388 14.80 11.36 17.59
C ARG A 388 14.83 12.74 16.94
N ARG A 389 15.75 12.96 15.98
CA ARG A 389 15.88 14.24 15.26
C ARG A 389 14.61 14.61 14.50
N LEU A 390 14.00 13.63 13.84
CA LEU A 390 12.77 13.86 13.07
C LEU A 390 11.55 14.05 13.97
N LYS A 391 11.44 13.29 15.07
CA LYS A 391 10.34 13.41 16.03
C LYS A 391 10.27 14.81 16.64
N ALA A 392 11.40 15.39 17.04
CA ALA A 392 11.45 16.74 17.61
C ALA A 392 10.88 17.82 16.68
N ARG A 393 11.12 17.70 15.34
CA ARG A 393 10.68 18.71 14.36
C ARG A 393 9.34 18.43 13.70
N ARG A 394 8.95 17.17 13.52
CA ARG A 394 7.84 16.75 12.66
C ARG A 394 6.80 15.87 13.34
N GLY A 395 7.06 15.46 14.60
CA GLY A 395 6.21 14.57 15.40
C GLY A 395 6.38 13.09 15.04
N HIS A 396 5.80 12.23 15.90
CA HIS A 396 5.96 10.77 15.86
C HIS A 396 5.56 10.14 14.51
N LYS A 397 4.34 10.43 14.03
CA LYS A 397 3.81 9.77 12.81
C LYS A 397 4.68 10.01 11.57
N LYS A 398 5.17 11.24 11.38
CA LYS A 398 6.05 11.57 10.24
C LYS A 398 7.44 10.97 10.40
N ALA A 399 7.96 10.92 11.62
CA ALA A 399 9.25 10.30 11.93
C ALA A 399 9.23 8.79 11.65
N ILE A 400 8.19 8.06 12.06
CA ILE A 400 8.05 6.62 11.76
C ILE A 400 8.03 6.36 10.25
N ILE A 401 7.28 7.12 9.47
CA ILE A 401 7.27 6.96 8.00
C ILE A 401 8.66 7.23 7.39
N ALA A 402 9.45 8.14 7.96
CA ALA A 402 10.82 8.35 7.51
C ALA A 402 11.74 7.15 7.83
N ILE A 403 11.52 6.45 8.95
CA ILE A 403 12.21 5.19 9.24
C ILE A 403 11.75 4.10 8.27
N CYS A 404 10.45 3.97 7.99
CA CYS A 404 9.95 3.03 6.95
C CYS A 404 10.62 3.27 5.59
N ARG A 405 10.81 4.54 5.19
CA ARG A 405 11.55 4.88 3.95
C ARG A 405 13.00 4.41 4.01
N MET A 406 13.67 4.58 5.14
CA MET A 406 15.04 4.12 5.33
C MET A 406 15.15 2.60 5.21
N LEU A 407 14.25 1.87 5.85
CA LEU A 407 14.16 0.40 5.76
C LEU A 407 13.94 -0.06 4.32
N LEU A 408 12.99 0.54 3.59
CA LEU A 408 12.74 0.19 2.18
C LEU A 408 13.94 0.51 1.28
N THR A 409 14.64 1.61 1.54
CA THR A 409 15.85 1.96 0.80
C THR A 409 16.96 0.93 1.06
N ALA A 410 17.11 0.48 2.31
CA ALA A 410 18.05 -0.57 2.66
C ALA A 410 17.70 -1.90 1.95
N ILE A 411 16.44 -2.32 2.00
CA ILE A 411 15.96 -3.55 1.35
C ILE A 411 16.16 -3.50 -0.17
N TRP A 412 15.88 -2.35 -0.80
CA TRP A 412 16.12 -2.16 -2.23
C TRP A 412 17.62 -2.34 -2.56
N ASN A 413 18.53 -1.73 -1.79
CA ASN A 413 19.97 -1.88 -1.98
C ASN A 413 20.44 -3.32 -1.76
N ILE A 414 19.94 -3.97 -0.68
CA ILE A 414 20.24 -5.37 -0.36
C ILE A 414 19.89 -6.29 -1.54
N LEU A 415 18.67 -6.17 -2.07
CA LEU A 415 18.21 -7.02 -3.17
C LEU A 415 18.81 -6.66 -4.52
N SER A 416 19.11 -5.38 -4.78
CA SER A 416 19.72 -4.94 -6.04
C SER A 416 21.18 -5.35 -6.14
N LYS A 417 21.91 -5.39 -5.01
CA LYS A 417 23.33 -5.71 -4.98
C LYS A 417 23.61 -7.15 -4.56
N LEU A 418 22.58 -7.84 -4.01
CA LEU A 418 22.69 -9.15 -3.35
C LEU A 418 23.74 -9.15 -2.22
N GLU A 419 23.80 -8.08 -1.45
CA GLU A 419 24.72 -7.88 -0.33
C GLU A 419 23.94 -7.73 0.99
N PRO A 420 24.48 -8.21 2.13
CA PRO A 420 23.85 -8.01 3.42
C PRO A 420 23.83 -6.53 3.83
N TYR A 421 22.90 -6.17 4.72
CA TYR A 421 22.85 -4.82 5.27
C TYR A 421 24.14 -4.44 5.97
N SER A 422 24.66 -3.26 5.66
CA SER A 422 25.79 -2.64 6.35
C SER A 422 25.42 -1.22 6.80
N ALA A 423 25.57 -0.94 8.07
CA ALA A 423 25.38 0.39 8.64
C ALA A 423 26.59 1.32 8.42
N ALA A 424 27.76 0.77 8.09
CA ALA A 424 29.05 1.49 8.05
C ALA A 424 29.01 2.69 7.09
N GLY A 425 28.49 2.53 5.86
CA GLY A 425 28.37 3.63 4.91
C GLY A 425 27.41 4.74 5.36
N TYR A 426 26.36 4.40 6.12
CA TYR A 426 25.40 5.38 6.62
C TYR A 426 25.96 6.24 7.75
N ILE A 427 26.85 5.69 8.57
CA ILE A 427 27.48 6.37 9.70
C ILE A 427 28.62 7.26 9.22
N ALA A 428 29.46 6.78 8.31
CA ALA A 428 30.63 7.50 7.78
C ALA A 428 30.23 8.80 7.05
N ASP A 429 29.24 8.72 6.13
CA ASP A 429 28.78 9.89 5.35
C ASP A 429 28.16 11.01 6.19
N LYS A 430 27.74 10.72 7.43
CA LYS A 430 27.04 11.71 8.27
C LYS A 430 27.84 12.25 9.44
N LEU A 431 28.91 11.58 9.81
CA LEU A 431 29.84 12.12 10.79
C LEU A 431 30.71 13.22 10.17
N THR A 432 30.88 13.22 8.83
CA THR A 432 31.65 14.21 8.08
C THR A 432 30.85 15.48 7.72
N GLU A 433 29.51 15.45 7.71
CA GLU A 433 28.72 16.55 7.10
C GLU A 433 28.11 17.57 8.09
N HIS A 434 28.07 17.34 9.38
CA HIS A 434 27.48 18.31 10.31
C HIS A 434 28.27 18.46 11.62
N SER A 435 29.38 19.15 11.58
CA SER A 435 29.70 20.03 12.71
C SER A 435 28.61 21.11 12.72
N VAL A 436 27.63 21.00 13.63
CA VAL A 436 26.70 22.10 13.89
C VAL A 436 27.52 23.24 14.44
N VAL A 437 27.93 24.17 13.58
CA VAL A 437 28.51 25.42 14.00
C VAL A 437 27.37 26.19 14.69
N ILE A 438 27.28 25.99 16.01
CA ILE A 438 26.39 26.79 16.85
C ILE A 438 26.97 28.20 16.84
N THR A 439 26.25 29.17 16.31
CA THR A 439 26.67 30.57 16.44
C THR A 439 26.79 30.95 17.92
N LYS A 440 27.67 31.91 18.24
CA LYS A 440 27.86 32.38 19.62
C LYS A 440 26.52 32.76 20.28
N ALA A 441 25.60 33.38 19.54
CA ALA A 441 24.27 33.72 20.03
C ALA A 441 23.41 32.51 20.36
N GLN A 442 23.42 31.45 19.51
CA GLN A 442 22.70 30.20 19.77
C GLN A 442 23.28 29.43 20.95
N GLY A 443 24.59 29.45 21.12
CA GLY A 443 25.29 28.87 22.30
C GLY A 443 24.88 29.55 23.59
N LEU A 444 24.90 30.88 23.62
CA LEU A 444 24.48 31.68 24.78
C LEU A 444 22.98 31.45 25.11
N ALA A 445 22.11 31.42 24.13
CA ALA A 445 20.68 31.14 24.32
C ALA A 445 20.43 29.75 24.90
N LEU A 446 21.22 28.74 24.52
CA LEU A 446 21.13 27.37 25.04
C LEU A 446 21.62 27.28 26.50
N LEU A 447 22.68 28.01 26.85
CA LEU A 447 23.20 28.11 28.21
C LEU A 447 22.24 28.85 29.14
N ARG A 448 21.65 29.98 28.70
CA ARG A 448 20.59 30.69 29.44
C ARG A 448 19.38 29.77 29.70
N LYS A 449 18.96 28.99 28.71
CA LYS A 449 17.86 28.02 28.87
C LYS A 449 18.16 26.87 29.86
N ARG A 450 19.44 26.66 30.15
CA ARG A 450 19.92 25.70 31.18
C ARG A 450 20.19 26.34 32.52
N GLY A 451 19.84 27.63 32.72
CA GLY A 451 19.97 28.33 34.00
C GLY A 451 21.36 28.97 34.27
N TYR A 452 22.22 29.03 33.23
CA TYR A 452 23.49 29.76 33.37
C TYR A 452 23.23 31.26 33.24
N ILE A 453 23.69 32.03 34.24
CA ILE A 453 23.61 33.52 34.31
C ILE A 453 24.95 34.08 33.82
N PHE A 454 24.93 34.99 32.87
CA PHE A 454 26.15 35.66 32.39
C PHE A 454 26.29 37.04 33.02
N LYS A 455 27.52 37.54 33.13
CA LYS A 455 27.80 38.85 33.72
C LYS A 455 27.01 40.01 33.11
N ASP A 456 26.67 39.88 31.82
CA ASP A 456 25.89 40.88 31.12
C ASP A 456 24.37 40.86 31.51
N ASP A 457 23.88 39.75 32.07
CA ASP A 457 22.51 39.62 32.56
C ASP A 457 22.35 40.25 33.97
N LEU A 458 23.45 40.35 34.75
CA LEU A 458 23.48 40.95 36.10
C LEU A 458 23.56 42.50 36.04
N ALA A 459 23.97 43.08 34.92
CA ALA A 459 24.04 44.53 34.73
C ALA A 459 22.70 45.16 34.31
N ALA A 460 21.72 44.35 33.91
CA ALA A 460 20.41 44.80 33.49
C ALA A 460 19.37 44.92 34.61
N ASP A 461 19.64 44.32 35.80
CA ASP A 461 18.73 44.36 36.97
C ASP A 461 19.14 45.43 38.00
N SER A 462 20.16 46.24 37.73
CA SER A 462 20.63 47.29 38.62
C SER A 462 20.50 48.72 38.05
N GLY A 463 19.55 48.89 37.10
CA GLY A 463 19.23 50.19 36.50
C GLY A 463 17.79 50.63 36.75
#